data_a87b264c0ed508dcd1217d84c4b8e836
#
_entry.id   a87b264c0ed508dcd1217d84c4b8e836
#
_cell.length_a   1.000
_cell.length_b   1.000
_cell.length_c   1.000
_cell.angle_alpha   90.00
_cell.angle_beta   90.00
_cell.angle_gamma   90.00
#
_symmetry.space_group_name_H-M   'P 1'
#
loop_
_entity.id
_entity.type
_entity.pdbx_description
1 polymer ?
#
loop_
_entity_poly.entity_id
_entity_poly.type
_entity_poly.pdbx_seq_one_letter_code
_entity_poly.pdbx_strand_id
1 'polypeptide(L)'
;SIPSILGEEIGWRGLLVPELSKITSFTGVVLVSGILWSAFHWPLIFLGLYGNSDTSIYYQLFFFTLFITSTGTIMAYIRLKTDSVWTAVMYHGASNIFIQKVFTPITITNENSSYYIDEFGAVLALVATVVAFAYWRKGVKEFSSLAQKT
;
A
#
# COMPACT_ATOMS: atom_id res chain seq x y z
N SER A 1 12.52 1.22 9.74
CA SER A 1 13.79 0.46 9.66
C SER A 1 13.62 -0.78 8.77
N ILE A 2 14.72 -1.33 8.23
CA ILE A 2 14.69 -2.57 7.41
C ILE A 2 14.05 -3.73 8.18
N PRO A 3 14.37 -3.99 9.45
CA PRO A 3 13.72 -5.06 10.23
C PRO A 3 12.20 -4.89 10.36
N SER A 4 11.72 -3.67 10.52
CA SER A 4 10.28 -3.37 10.60
C SER A 4 9.58 -3.69 9.28
N ILE A 5 10.13 -3.22 8.17
CA ILE A 5 9.60 -3.48 6.82
C ILE A 5 9.57 -4.99 6.53
N LEU A 6 10.66 -5.69 6.85
CA LEU A 6 10.74 -7.14 6.66
C LEU A 6 9.68 -7.87 7.51
N GLY A 7 9.51 -7.47 8.77
CA GLY A 7 8.49 -8.06 9.65
C GLY A 7 7.07 -7.87 9.11
N GLU A 8 6.75 -6.69 8.62
CA GLU A 8 5.46 -6.42 7.99
C GLU A 8 5.26 -7.25 6.72
N GLU A 9 6.25 -7.29 5.83
CA GLU A 9 6.12 -7.99 4.56
C GLU A 9 6.09 -9.53 4.69
N ILE A 10 6.73 -10.08 5.71
CA ILE A 10 6.57 -11.51 6.03
C ILE A 10 5.10 -11.82 6.36
N GLY A 11 4.45 -10.98 7.15
CA GLY A 11 3.04 -11.15 7.48
C GLY A 11 2.12 -10.90 6.30
N TRP A 12 2.24 -9.74 5.65
CA TRP A 12 1.32 -9.32 4.59
C TRP A 12 1.53 -10.08 3.28
N ARG A 13 2.76 -10.05 2.74
CA ARG A 13 3.06 -10.64 1.41
C ARG A 13 3.71 -12.00 1.50
N GLY A 14 4.31 -12.34 2.64
CA GLY A 14 4.83 -13.69 2.89
C GLY A 14 3.72 -14.70 3.18
N LEU A 15 2.73 -14.32 3.97
CA LEU A 15 1.66 -15.21 4.44
C LEU A 15 0.28 -14.82 3.89
N LEU A 16 -0.24 -13.64 4.22
CA LEU A 16 -1.65 -13.30 3.97
C LEU A 16 -2.01 -13.29 2.48
N VAL A 17 -1.23 -12.63 1.64
CA VAL A 17 -1.52 -12.53 0.19
C VAL A 17 -1.50 -13.91 -0.49
N PRO A 18 -0.50 -14.79 -0.30
CA PRO A 18 -0.53 -16.14 -0.84
C PRO A 18 -1.71 -16.98 -0.34
N GLU A 19 -2.03 -16.93 0.95
CA GLU A 19 -3.14 -17.71 1.50
C GLU A 19 -4.50 -17.23 0.98
N LEU A 20 -4.72 -15.92 0.91
CA LEU A 20 -5.93 -15.37 0.31
C LEU A 20 -6.08 -15.75 -1.16
N SER A 21 -4.97 -15.83 -1.90
CA SER A 21 -5.02 -16.18 -3.33
C SER A 21 -5.53 -17.62 -3.59
N LYS A 22 -5.49 -18.49 -2.58
CA LYS A 22 -6.02 -19.85 -2.67
C LYS A 22 -7.54 -19.91 -2.50
N ILE A 23 -8.16 -18.92 -1.87
CA ILE A 23 -9.56 -18.98 -1.44
C ILE A 23 -10.43 -17.85 -2.03
N THR A 24 -9.83 -16.86 -2.69
CA THR A 24 -10.59 -15.75 -3.28
C THR A 24 -9.95 -15.27 -4.59
N SER A 25 -10.69 -14.44 -5.32
CA SER A 25 -10.20 -13.80 -6.54
C SER A 25 -9.07 -12.79 -6.26
N PHE A 26 -8.30 -12.41 -7.28
CA PHE A 26 -7.28 -11.38 -7.13
C PHE A 26 -7.87 -10.05 -6.59
N THR A 27 -9.09 -9.69 -6.98
CA THR A 27 -9.80 -8.54 -6.41
C THR A 27 -10.00 -8.70 -4.90
N GLY A 28 -10.43 -9.88 -4.46
CA GLY A 28 -10.57 -10.17 -3.02
C GLY A 28 -9.23 -10.07 -2.28
N VAL A 29 -8.16 -10.63 -2.87
CA VAL A 29 -6.79 -10.54 -2.30
C VAL A 29 -6.39 -9.09 -2.06
N VAL A 30 -6.48 -8.23 -3.08
CA VAL A 30 -6.00 -6.84 -2.97
C VAL A 30 -6.86 -5.99 -2.04
N LEU A 31 -8.18 -6.16 -2.05
CA LEU A 31 -9.06 -5.42 -1.16
C LEU A 31 -8.87 -5.83 0.30
N VAL A 32 -8.92 -7.13 0.59
CA VAL A 32 -8.78 -7.62 1.97
C VAL A 32 -7.40 -7.28 2.53
N SER A 33 -6.33 -7.63 1.82
CA SER A 33 -4.97 -7.36 2.32
C SER A 33 -4.65 -5.87 2.41
N GLY A 34 -5.12 -5.06 1.45
CA GLY A 34 -4.89 -3.60 1.44
C GLY A 34 -5.62 -2.89 2.57
N ILE A 35 -6.91 -3.23 2.79
CA ILE A 35 -7.70 -2.64 3.89
C ILE A 35 -7.13 -3.07 5.25
N LEU A 36 -6.79 -4.34 5.44
CA LEU A 36 -6.22 -4.82 6.70
C LEU A 36 -4.87 -4.16 6.99
N TRP A 37 -4.02 -4.01 5.98
CA TRP A 37 -2.74 -3.32 6.14
C TRP A 37 -2.93 -1.83 6.47
N SER A 38 -3.87 -1.16 5.84
CA SER A 38 -4.23 0.21 6.20
C SER A 38 -4.78 0.30 7.63
N ALA A 39 -5.71 -0.58 7.98
CA ALA A 39 -6.34 -0.61 9.30
C ALA A 39 -5.33 -0.86 10.43
N PHE A 40 -4.25 -1.59 10.16
CA PHE A 40 -3.14 -1.77 11.10
C PHE A 40 -2.48 -0.44 11.51
N HIS A 41 -2.50 0.57 10.62
CA HIS A 41 -1.95 1.90 10.91
C HIS A 41 -2.97 2.88 11.52
N TRP A 42 -4.29 2.63 11.39
CA TRP A 42 -5.31 3.56 11.87
C TRP A 42 -5.18 3.93 13.34
N PRO A 43 -4.88 3.01 14.28
CA PRO A 43 -4.70 3.41 15.69
C PRO A 43 -3.61 4.48 15.87
N LEU A 44 -2.51 4.39 15.13
CA LEU A 44 -1.43 5.38 15.20
C LEU A 44 -1.87 6.73 14.66
N ILE A 45 -2.68 6.74 13.60
CA ILE A 45 -3.24 7.97 13.02
C ILE A 45 -4.24 8.59 13.99
N PHE A 46 -5.14 7.80 14.59
CA PHE A 46 -6.10 8.27 15.59
C PHE A 46 -5.45 8.86 16.83
N LEU A 47 -4.32 8.30 17.26
CA LEU A 47 -3.56 8.77 18.42
C LEU A 47 -2.62 9.95 18.08
N GLY A 48 -2.58 10.40 16.82
CA GLY A 48 -1.67 11.48 16.39
C GLY A 48 -0.19 11.09 16.41
N LEU A 49 0.13 9.78 16.45
CA LEU A 49 1.49 9.24 16.43
C LEU A 49 2.03 9.06 15.02
N TYR A 50 1.16 9.10 14.02
CA TYR A 50 1.48 8.99 12.59
C TYR A 50 0.53 9.88 11.79
N GLY A 51 1.08 10.74 10.94
CA GLY A 51 0.30 11.72 10.18
C GLY A 51 0.83 13.14 10.33
N ASN A 52 -0.03 14.12 10.06
CA ASN A 52 0.25 15.55 10.21
C ASN A 52 -0.83 16.24 11.06
N SER A 53 -0.52 17.44 11.55
CA SER A 53 -1.46 18.27 12.35
C SER A 53 -2.33 19.23 11.51
N ASP A 54 -2.04 19.34 10.22
CA ASP A 54 -2.58 20.43 9.38
C ASP A 54 -3.87 20.03 8.66
N THR A 55 -4.13 18.74 8.54
CA THR A 55 -5.34 18.22 7.89
C THR A 55 -6.21 17.43 8.87
N SER A 56 -7.50 17.32 8.55
CA SER A 56 -8.40 16.54 9.40
C SER A 56 -8.03 15.06 9.42
N ILE A 57 -8.30 14.39 10.53
CA ILE A 57 -8.04 12.97 10.69
C ILE A 57 -8.78 12.11 9.65
N TYR A 58 -10.00 12.52 9.27
CA TYR A 58 -10.79 11.83 8.25
C TYR A 58 -10.16 11.94 6.86
N TYR A 59 -9.59 13.10 6.54
CA TYR A 59 -8.83 13.32 5.31
C TYR A 59 -7.62 12.39 5.25
N GLN A 60 -6.84 12.36 6.32
CA GLN A 60 -5.66 11.50 6.42
C GLN A 60 -6.02 10.02 6.31
N LEU A 61 -7.03 9.55 7.04
CA LEU A 61 -7.50 8.16 6.98
C LEU A 61 -7.95 7.77 5.58
N PHE A 62 -8.68 8.65 4.89
CA PHE A 62 -9.16 8.38 3.54
C PHE A 62 -8.02 8.24 2.54
N PHE A 63 -7.14 9.25 2.44
CA PHE A 63 -6.06 9.23 1.46
C PHE A 63 -4.98 8.22 1.79
N PHE A 64 -4.65 8.04 3.06
CA PHE A 64 -3.74 6.98 3.50
C PHE A 64 -4.28 5.58 3.14
N THR A 65 -5.55 5.31 3.43
CA THR A 65 -6.17 4.02 3.09
C THR A 65 -6.16 3.78 1.58
N LEU A 66 -6.49 4.80 0.80
CA LEU A 66 -6.45 4.74 -0.66
C LEU A 66 -5.01 4.47 -1.15
N PHE A 67 -4.02 5.18 -0.63
CA PHE A 67 -2.61 5.01 -0.96
C PHE A 67 -2.10 3.60 -0.61
N ILE A 68 -2.33 3.15 0.63
CA ILE A 68 -1.88 1.83 1.11
C ILE A 68 -2.56 0.68 0.35
N THR A 69 -3.86 0.79 0.07
CA THR A 69 -4.57 -0.23 -0.72
C THR A 69 -4.06 -0.27 -2.17
N SER A 70 -3.76 0.88 -2.74
CA SER A 70 -3.22 1.01 -4.09
C SER A 70 -1.81 0.41 -4.20
N THR A 71 -0.89 0.81 -3.33
CA THR A 71 0.46 0.24 -3.28
C THR A 71 0.44 -1.24 -2.93
N GLY A 72 -0.45 -1.64 -2.01
CA GLY A 72 -0.71 -3.03 -1.67
C GLY A 72 -1.15 -3.89 -2.86
N THR A 73 -1.94 -3.31 -3.77
CA THR A 73 -2.36 -3.97 -5.03
C THR A 73 -1.15 -4.25 -5.94
N ILE A 74 -0.28 -3.28 -6.11
CA ILE A 74 0.96 -3.43 -6.91
C ILE A 74 1.85 -4.52 -6.28
N MET A 75 2.05 -4.45 -4.96
CA MET A 75 2.88 -5.40 -4.22
C MET A 75 2.31 -6.81 -4.25
N ALA A 76 0.99 -6.97 -4.11
CA ALA A 76 0.33 -8.28 -4.22
C ALA A 76 0.49 -8.89 -5.62
N TYR A 77 0.34 -8.09 -6.67
CA TYR A 77 0.59 -8.55 -8.04
C TYR A 77 2.03 -9.04 -8.21
N ILE A 78 3.01 -8.23 -7.83
CA ILE A 78 4.43 -8.56 -7.99
C ILE A 78 4.77 -9.81 -7.16
N ARG A 79 4.27 -9.89 -5.92
CA ARG A 79 4.46 -11.06 -5.02
C ARG A 79 3.96 -12.35 -5.66
N LEU A 80 2.73 -12.36 -6.17
CA LEU A 80 2.15 -13.55 -6.81
C LEU A 80 2.81 -13.86 -8.15
N LYS A 81 3.28 -12.85 -8.88
CA LYS A 81 3.97 -13.02 -10.16
C LYS A 81 5.37 -13.60 -10.03
N THR A 82 6.12 -13.17 -9.03
CA THR A 82 7.53 -13.54 -8.84
C THR A 82 7.72 -14.69 -7.85
N ASP A 83 6.68 -15.03 -7.11
CA ASP A 83 6.73 -15.94 -5.96
C ASP A 83 7.78 -15.60 -4.90
N SER A 84 8.14 -14.31 -4.79
CA SER A 84 9.17 -13.82 -3.89
C SER A 84 8.66 -12.70 -2.99
N VAL A 85 8.82 -12.85 -1.68
CA VAL A 85 8.51 -11.79 -0.71
C VAL A 85 9.50 -10.61 -0.81
N TRP A 86 10.72 -10.85 -1.27
CA TRP A 86 11.75 -9.83 -1.38
C TRP A 86 11.38 -8.69 -2.33
N THR A 87 10.61 -8.96 -3.37
CA THR A 87 10.13 -7.92 -4.29
C THR A 87 9.21 -6.92 -3.57
N ALA A 88 8.37 -7.40 -2.65
CA ALA A 88 7.53 -6.55 -1.83
C ALA A 88 8.36 -5.79 -0.77
N VAL A 89 9.31 -6.44 -0.12
CA VAL A 89 10.23 -5.81 0.85
C VAL A 89 10.99 -4.65 0.19
N MET A 90 11.53 -4.87 -1.01
CA MET A 90 12.24 -3.83 -1.75
C MET A 90 11.33 -2.68 -2.17
N TYR A 91 10.13 -2.98 -2.66
CA TYR A 91 9.15 -1.96 -3.03
C TYR A 91 8.76 -1.10 -1.81
N HIS A 92 8.39 -1.74 -0.70
CA HIS A 92 8.01 -1.05 0.54
C HIS A 92 9.16 -0.20 1.07
N GLY A 93 10.37 -0.77 1.14
CA GLY A 93 11.56 -0.05 1.59
C GLY A 93 11.90 1.15 0.72
N ALA A 94 11.86 0.99 -0.60
CA ALA A 94 12.08 2.07 -1.54
C ALA A 94 11.02 3.17 -1.39
N SER A 95 9.74 2.80 -1.30
CA SER A 95 8.65 3.77 -1.10
C SER A 95 8.87 4.61 0.16
N ASN A 96 9.18 3.99 1.29
CA ASN A 96 9.43 4.70 2.54
C ASN A 96 10.64 5.63 2.45
N ILE A 97 11.72 5.19 1.80
CA ILE A 97 12.92 6.03 1.63
C ILE A 97 12.61 7.21 0.71
N PHE A 98 12.06 6.97 -0.47
CA PHE A 98 11.83 8.03 -1.44
C PHE A 98 10.77 9.02 -0.96
N ILE A 99 9.65 8.57 -0.41
CA ILE A 99 8.58 9.45 0.06
C ILE A 99 9.05 10.22 1.30
N GLN A 100 9.41 9.53 2.37
CA GLN A 100 9.61 10.14 3.69
C GLN A 100 11.00 10.76 3.88
N LYS A 101 12.04 10.25 3.20
CA LYS A 101 13.44 10.68 3.43
C LYS A 101 14.02 11.50 2.29
N VAL A 102 13.43 11.46 1.11
CA VAL A 102 13.91 12.21 -0.05
C VAL A 102 12.90 13.27 -0.46
N PHE A 103 11.73 12.88 -0.98
CA PHE A 103 10.83 13.84 -1.61
C PHE A 103 10.15 14.78 -0.60
N THR A 104 9.62 14.27 0.50
CA THR A 104 8.97 15.13 1.50
C THR A 104 9.93 16.18 2.07
N PRO A 105 11.17 15.84 2.52
CA PRO A 105 12.09 16.84 3.06
C PRO A 105 12.60 17.90 2.07
N ILE A 106 12.67 17.58 0.77
CA ILE A 106 13.13 18.55 -0.25
C ILE A 106 11.99 19.38 -0.85
N THR A 107 10.73 19.06 -0.51
CA THR A 107 9.57 19.78 -1.01
C THR A 107 9.44 21.11 -0.27
N ILE A 108 9.35 22.22 -1.03
CA ILE A 108 9.04 23.53 -0.47
C ILE A 108 7.57 23.55 -0.08
N THR A 109 7.29 23.77 1.20
CA THR A 109 5.95 23.70 1.77
C THR A 109 5.35 25.07 2.04
N ASN A 110 4.02 25.13 1.99
CA ASN A 110 3.19 26.25 2.44
C ASN A 110 2.01 25.68 3.27
N GLU A 111 1.12 26.53 3.72
CA GLU A 111 -0.02 26.18 4.58
C GLU A 111 -0.97 25.11 3.99
N ASN A 112 -0.99 24.93 2.66
CA ASN A 112 -1.85 23.95 1.99
C ASN A 112 -1.11 22.69 1.56
N SER A 113 0.20 22.60 1.74
CA SER A 113 1.01 21.49 1.21
C SER A 113 0.60 20.14 1.76
N SER A 114 0.19 20.06 3.02
CA SER A 114 -0.23 18.82 3.70
C SER A 114 -1.45 18.15 3.08
N TYR A 115 -2.25 18.86 2.26
CA TYR A 115 -3.33 18.26 1.49
C TYR A 115 -2.84 17.49 0.26
N TYR A 116 -1.61 17.71 -0.18
CA TYR A 116 -1.14 17.21 -1.49
C TYR A 116 0.04 16.28 -1.40
N ILE A 117 0.95 16.48 -0.44
CA ILE A 117 2.22 15.75 -0.34
C ILE A 117 2.11 14.51 0.54
N ASP A 118 3.13 13.65 0.45
CA ASP A 118 3.35 12.41 1.20
C ASP A 118 2.22 11.37 1.12
N GLU A 119 2.24 10.38 2.00
CA GLU A 119 1.27 9.29 2.05
C GLU A 119 -0.11 9.69 2.60
N PHE A 120 -0.24 10.88 3.18
CA PHE A 120 -1.50 11.44 3.70
C PHE A 120 -2.14 12.43 2.74
N GLY A 121 -1.41 12.83 1.70
CA GLY A 121 -1.86 13.78 0.69
C GLY A 121 -2.55 13.15 -0.50
N ALA A 122 -3.37 13.94 -1.19
CA ALA A 122 -4.20 13.47 -2.29
C ALA A 122 -3.40 13.03 -3.52
N VAL A 123 -2.31 13.74 -3.87
CA VAL A 123 -1.64 13.54 -5.17
C VAL A 123 -1.03 12.15 -5.27
N LEU A 124 -0.26 11.75 -4.26
CA LEU A 124 0.39 10.43 -4.25
C LEU A 124 -0.63 9.29 -4.23
N ALA A 125 -1.71 9.44 -3.44
CA ALA A 125 -2.79 8.46 -3.39
C ALA A 125 -3.50 8.29 -4.74
N LEU A 126 -3.79 9.39 -5.43
CA LEU A 126 -4.44 9.35 -6.75
C LEU A 126 -3.52 8.75 -7.83
N VAL A 127 -2.25 9.15 -7.86
CA VAL A 127 -1.26 8.56 -8.79
C VAL A 127 -1.10 7.07 -8.54
N ALA A 128 -0.94 6.66 -7.27
CA ALA A 128 -0.85 5.26 -6.90
C ALA A 128 -2.09 4.47 -7.32
N THR A 129 -3.29 5.07 -7.20
CA THR A 129 -4.55 4.43 -7.62
C THR A 129 -4.60 4.18 -9.12
N VAL A 130 -4.17 5.15 -9.95
CA VAL A 130 -4.11 4.98 -11.40
C VAL A 130 -3.17 3.84 -11.79
N VAL A 131 -1.99 3.79 -11.18
CA VAL A 131 -1.01 2.72 -11.42
C VAL A 131 -1.55 1.37 -10.93
N ALA A 132 -2.11 1.35 -9.71
CA ALA A 132 -2.71 0.15 -9.12
C ALA A 132 -3.84 -0.43 -9.97
N PHE A 133 -4.65 0.42 -10.61
CA PHE A 133 -5.69 -0.03 -11.53
C PHE A 133 -5.13 -0.84 -12.71
N ALA A 134 -4.00 -0.40 -13.28
CA ALA A 134 -3.34 -1.15 -14.35
C ALA A 134 -2.83 -2.53 -13.86
N TYR A 135 -2.24 -2.58 -12.67
CA TYR A 135 -1.78 -3.84 -12.05
C TYR A 135 -2.95 -4.74 -11.64
N TRP A 136 -4.03 -4.18 -11.12
CA TRP A 136 -5.25 -4.93 -10.82
C TRP A 136 -5.83 -5.59 -12.07
N ARG A 137 -5.96 -4.85 -13.19
CA ARG A 137 -6.42 -5.41 -14.46
C ARG A 137 -5.55 -6.56 -14.96
N LYS A 138 -4.22 -6.44 -14.82
CA LYS A 138 -3.29 -7.53 -15.14
C LYS A 138 -3.51 -8.74 -14.21
N GLY A 139 -3.59 -8.50 -12.91
CA GLY A 139 -3.78 -9.56 -11.91
C GLY A 139 -5.09 -10.32 -12.09
N VAL A 140 -6.19 -9.61 -12.38
CA VAL A 140 -7.47 -10.26 -12.69
C VAL A 140 -7.36 -11.19 -13.91
N LYS A 141 -6.64 -10.80 -14.96
CA LYS A 141 -6.44 -11.64 -16.14
C LYS A 141 -5.52 -12.84 -15.87
N GLU A 142 -4.42 -12.62 -15.15
CA GLU A 142 -3.39 -13.64 -14.97
C GLU A 142 -3.75 -14.66 -13.87
N PHE A 143 -4.37 -14.22 -12.78
CA PHE A 143 -4.63 -15.08 -11.61
C PHE A 143 -6.05 -15.67 -11.57
N SER A 144 -7.02 -15.17 -12.34
CA SER A 144 -8.36 -15.78 -12.44
C SER A 144 -8.34 -17.17 -13.08
N SER A 145 -7.37 -17.44 -13.94
CA SER A 145 -7.21 -18.76 -14.57
C SER A 145 -6.64 -19.83 -13.64
N LEU A 146 -6.04 -19.43 -12.52
CA LEU A 146 -5.47 -20.37 -11.53
C LEU A 146 -6.52 -20.92 -10.57
N ALA A 147 -7.52 -20.14 -10.20
CA ALA A 147 -8.62 -20.55 -9.33
C ALA A 147 -9.59 -21.55 -9.99
N GLN A 148 -9.55 -21.69 -11.33
CA GLN A 148 -10.39 -22.66 -12.07
C GLN A 148 -9.72 -24.01 -12.29
N LYS A 149 -8.48 -24.21 -11.85
CA LYS A 149 -7.71 -25.44 -12.03
C LYS A 149 -7.56 -26.28 -10.76
N THR A 150 -8.13 -25.82 -9.66
CA THR A 150 -8.24 -26.56 -8.38
C THR A 150 -9.68 -26.95 -8.11
#